data_46d6c7c439682b0bba2c912b4dce3c11
#
_entry.id   46d6c7c439682b0bba2c912b4dce3c11
#
_cell.length_a   1.000
_cell.length_b   1.000
_cell.length_c   1.000
_cell.angle_alpha   90.00
_cell.angle_beta   90.00
_cell.angle_gamma   90.00
#
_symmetry.space_group_name_H-M   'P 1'
#
loop_
_entity.id
_entity.type
_entity.pdbx_description
1 polymer ?
#
loop_
_entity_poly.entity_id
_entity_poly.type
_entity_poly.pdbx_seq_one_letter_code
_entity_poly.pdbx_strand_id
1 'polypeptide(L)'
;MHVRSTESLKTSCNLHLELSGSRAKPTAVRRGVHIQFVAXCLATTILLWFQLPSRISLHDLLLMISAQSLTRPQLRRQLRKARRALTRSQQREAARDVYRQLAQHPLFRRARHVSLYLPMDGEIDPRLLLREAQRRGKATYLPVLNAWPRTRMVFQRVRPGEKFIPNRFRIPEPLINRAKQRHVWALDLVLMPLVGFDNEGGRLGMGGGFYDRSLAYLARRKAWRKPVLLGLAHECQKVDRLAQASWDVPLQGTVSDKGWYLTQIL
;
A
#
# COMPACT_ATOMS: atom_id res chain seq x y z
N MET A 1 56.03 -5.29 -14.50
CA MET A 1 56.24 -4.50 -13.28
C MET A 1 55.17 -4.88 -12.26
N HIS A 2 55.65 -5.47 -11.16
CA HIS A 2 54.80 -5.98 -10.04
C HIS A 2 54.07 -4.87 -9.31
N VAL A 3 52.88 -5.15 -8.81
CA VAL A 3 52.58 -4.91 -7.37
C VAL A 3 51.38 -5.77 -6.93
N ARG A 4 51.51 -6.25 -5.74
CA ARG A 4 50.84 -7.35 -5.02
C ARG A 4 49.43 -7.02 -4.48
N SER A 5 48.65 -8.11 -4.41
CA SER A 5 47.43 -8.35 -3.66
C SER A 5 47.54 -8.10 -2.14
N THR A 6 46.42 -7.68 -1.53
CA THR A 6 46.21 -7.84 -0.09
C THR A 6 44.91 -8.63 0.14
N GLU A 7 45.04 -9.66 0.93
CA GLU A 7 43.99 -10.66 1.28
C GLU A 7 43.00 -10.14 2.31
N SER A 8 41.81 -10.64 2.16
CA SER A 8 40.64 -10.50 3.02
C SER A 8 40.72 -11.45 4.23
N LEU A 9 40.47 -10.93 5.40
CA LEU A 9 40.24 -11.74 6.61
C LEU A 9 38.73 -11.95 6.82
N LYS A 10 38.30 -13.17 6.54
CA LYS A 10 36.97 -13.67 6.93
C LYS A 10 37.09 -14.37 8.27
N THR A 11 36.49 -13.82 9.30
CA THR A 11 36.32 -14.51 10.58
C THR A 11 34.92 -15.11 10.63
N SER A 12 34.86 -16.43 10.51
CA SER A 12 33.62 -17.20 10.67
C SER A 12 33.55 -17.67 12.14
N CYS A 13 32.51 -17.30 12.84
CA CYS A 13 32.24 -17.76 14.19
C CYS A 13 31.12 -18.82 14.13
N ASN A 14 31.52 -20.09 14.14
CA ASN A 14 30.59 -21.20 14.27
C ASN A 14 30.48 -21.57 15.76
N LEU A 15 29.29 -21.37 16.32
CA LEU A 15 28.94 -21.91 17.64
C LEU A 15 28.13 -23.19 17.48
N HIS A 16 28.76 -24.32 17.81
CA HIS A 16 28.08 -25.61 17.99
C HIS A 16 27.55 -25.70 19.43
N LEU A 17 26.27 -25.89 19.59
CA LEU A 17 25.64 -26.20 20.86
C LEU A 17 25.19 -27.65 20.89
N GLU A 18 25.91 -28.48 21.64
CA GLU A 18 25.47 -29.84 21.96
C GLU A 18 24.52 -29.81 23.16
N LEU A 19 23.36 -30.44 22.99
CA LEU A 19 22.38 -30.64 24.05
C LEU A 19 22.54 -32.07 24.64
N SER A 20 23.08 -32.17 25.83
CA SER A 20 22.95 -33.37 26.63
C SER A 20 21.95 -33.16 27.75
N GLY A 21 21.00 -34.06 27.88
CA GLY A 21 19.86 -33.91 28.80
C GLY A 21 20.19 -34.26 30.25
N SER A 22 19.60 -33.51 31.14
CA SER A 22 19.39 -33.94 32.52
C SER A 22 18.23 -33.17 33.16
N ARG A 23 17.32 -33.92 33.77
CA ARG A 23 16.15 -33.42 34.51
C ARG A 23 16.55 -32.82 35.85
N ALA A 24 16.21 -31.55 36.09
CA ALA A 24 16.13 -30.98 37.44
C ALA A 24 15.06 -29.89 37.52
N LYS A 25 14.35 -29.83 38.62
CA LYS A 25 13.22 -28.96 38.91
C LYS A 25 13.60 -27.47 39.01
N PRO A 26 12.68 -26.52 38.75
CA PRO A 26 13.03 -25.10 38.72
C PRO A 26 12.96 -24.46 40.09
N THR A 27 14.01 -23.80 40.49
CA THR A 27 13.99 -22.80 41.56
C THR A 27 14.54 -21.46 41.02
N ALA A 28 13.83 -20.43 41.41
CA ALA A 28 13.97 -19.05 41.06
C ALA A 28 15.39 -18.49 40.83
N VAL A 29 15.71 -18.05 39.64
CA VAL A 29 16.58 -16.88 39.37
C VAL A 29 16.30 -16.37 37.95
N ARG A 30 15.38 -15.43 37.81
CA ARG A 30 15.19 -14.71 36.54
C ARG A 30 14.84 -13.22 36.76
N ARG A 31 15.64 -12.50 37.54
CA ARG A 31 15.50 -11.03 37.63
C ARG A 31 16.73 -10.24 37.17
N GLY A 32 17.84 -10.89 36.89
CA GLY A 32 19.09 -10.20 36.56
C GLY A 32 19.32 -9.86 35.09
N VAL A 33 18.76 -10.67 34.18
CA VAL A 33 19.06 -10.54 32.73
C VAL A 33 18.23 -9.44 32.05
N HIS A 34 17.04 -9.14 32.58
CA HIS A 34 16.18 -8.10 31.99
C HIS A 34 16.67 -6.66 32.29
N ILE A 35 17.39 -6.47 33.39
CA ILE A 35 17.88 -5.13 33.80
C ILE A 35 19.11 -4.73 32.99
N GLN A 36 19.97 -5.68 32.62
CA GLN A 36 21.15 -5.38 31.81
C GLN A 36 20.80 -5.08 30.33
N PHE A 37 19.74 -5.66 29.80
CA PHE A 37 19.31 -5.36 28.41
C PHE A 37 18.64 -3.98 28.31
N VAL A 38 17.92 -3.55 29.34
CA VAL A 38 17.31 -2.23 29.40
C VAL A 38 18.36 -1.13 29.60
N ALA A 39 19.40 -1.40 30.37
CA ALA A 39 20.52 -0.47 30.55
C ALA A 39 21.38 -0.26 29.28
N UNK A 40 21.35 -1.14 28.59
CA UNK A 40 22.05 -1.06 27.48
C UNK A 40 21.46 -0.31 26.44
N CYS A 41 20.29 -0.51 26.35
CA CYS A 41 19.52 0.29 25.43
C CYS A 41 19.49 1.78 25.83
N LEU A 42 19.45 2.05 27.09
CA LEU A 42 19.45 3.43 27.59
C LEU A 42 20.81 4.13 27.37
N ALA A 43 21.92 3.41 27.50
CA ALA A 43 23.24 3.98 27.30
C ALA A 43 23.52 4.32 25.83
N THR A 44 23.07 3.49 24.88
CA THR A 44 23.17 3.78 23.43
C THR A 44 22.26 4.93 23.02
N THR A 45 21.11 5.07 23.68
CA THR A 45 20.17 6.17 23.41
C THR A 45 20.70 7.51 23.94
N ILE A 46 21.41 7.50 25.08
CA ILE A 46 22.02 8.71 25.68
C ILE A 46 23.23 9.19 24.86
N LEU A 47 24.02 8.26 24.26
CA LEU A 47 25.17 8.63 23.41
C LEU A 47 24.73 9.23 22.06
N LEU A 48 23.56 8.79 21.53
CA LEU A 48 22.96 9.41 20.34
C LEU A 48 22.41 10.81 20.62
N TRP A 49 22.10 11.10 21.89
CA TRP A 49 21.54 12.41 22.27
C TRP A 49 22.57 13.55 22.18
N PHE A 50 23.86 13.22 22.31
CA PHE A 50 24.95 14.22 22.24
C PHE A 50 25.35 14.59 20.79
N GLN A 51 24.82 13.90 19.77
CA GLN A 51 25.18 14.14 18.37
C GLN A 51 24.06 14.77 17.54
N LEU A 52 22.90 15.10 18.13
CA LEU A 52 21.80 15.77 17.41
C LEU A 52 21.93 17.30 17.50
N PRO A 53 21.73 18.00 16.37
CA PRO A 53 21.69 19.47 16.41
C PRO A 53 20.53 19.95 17.29
N SER A 54 20.86 20.89 18.15
CA SER A 54 20.04 21.46 19.21
C SER A 54 18.71 22.03 18.72
N ARG A 55 17.64 21.26 18.69
CA ARG A 55 16.23 21.75 18.71
C ARG A 55 15.14 20.70 18.48
N ILE A 56 15.39 19.44 18.79
CA ILE A 56 14.27 18.47 18.78
C ILE A 56 13.72 18.39 20.21
N SER A 57 12.49 18.83 20.39
CA SER A 57 11.78 18.73 21.66
C SER A 57 11.56 17.26 22.05
N LEU A 58 11.60 16.98 23.35
CA LEU A 58 11.25 15.64 23.89
C LEU A 58 9.86 15.22 23.41
N HIS A 59 8.96 16.17 23.20
CA HIS A 59 7.63 15.97 22.67
C HIS A 59 7.66 15.49 21.20
N ASP A 60 8.55 16.08 20.38
CA ASP A 60 8.71 15.70 18.97
C ASP A 60 9.34 14.31 18.85
N LEU A 61 10.29 14.00 19.76
CA LEU A 61 10.92 12.68 19.83
C LEU A 61 9.89 11.60 20.23
N LEU A 62 9.02 11.89 21.20
CA LEU A 62 7.94 11.02 21.65
C LEU A 62 6.90 10.83 20.54
N LEU A 63 6.60 11.89 19.77
CA LEU A 63 5.71 11.82 18.61
C LEU A 63 6.33 10.98 17.48
N MET A 64 7.63 11.10 17.23
CA MET A 64 8.35 10.30 16.24
C MET A 64 8.38 8.81 16.64
N ILE A 65 8.63 8.52 17.91
CA ILE A 65 8.64 7.15 18.45
C ILE A 65 7.23 6.55 18.40
N SER A 66 6.20 7.35 18.69
CA SER A 66 4.80 6.88 18.68
C SER A 66 4.26 6.65 17.26
N ALA A 67 4.73 7.43 16.28
CA ALA A 67 4.29 7.29 14.88
C ALA A 67 4.82 6.00 14.23
N GLN A 68 5.96 5.49 14.68
CA GLN A 68 6.57 4.26 14.13
C GLN A 68 6.00 2.96 14.71
N SER A 69 5.13 3.03 15.72
CA SER A 69 4.69 1.85 16.48
C SER A 69 3.26 1.39 16.17
N LEU A 70 2.54 2.09 15.29
CA LEU A 70 1.15 1.70 14.97
C LEU A 70 1.10 0.41 14.16
N THR A 71 0.34 -0.57 14.65
CA THR A 71 0.05 -1.77 13.86
C THR A 71 -0.78 -1.42 12.62
N ARG A 72 -0.71 -2.26 11.56
CA ARG A 72 -1.50 -2.03 10.34
C ARG A 72 -3.00 -1.85 10.62
N PRO A 73 -3.65 -2.61 11.53
CA PRO A 73 -5.06 -2.34 11.87
C PRO A 73 -5.30 -0.98 12.55
N GLN A 74 -4.43 -0.56 13.45
CA GLN A 74 -4.54 0.74 14.11
C GLN A 74 -4.37 1.89 13.11
N LEU A 75 -3.37 1.79 12.23
CA LEU A 75 -3.13 2.76 11.16
C LEU A 75 -4.33 2.85 10.20
N ARG A 76 -4.92 1.69 9.81
CA ARG A 76 -6.14 1.69 9.00
C ARG A 76 -7.27 2.47 9.68
N ARG A 77 -7.47 2.24 10.97
CA ARG A 77 -8.53 2.91 11.74
C ARG A 77 -8.31 4.42 11.76
N GLN A 78 -7.07 4.86 12.02
CA GLN A 78 -6.71 6.28 12.06
C GLN A 78 -6.94 6.95 10.70
N LEU A 79 -6.40 6.40 9.62
CA LEU A 79 -6.50 6.98 8.27
C LEU A 79 -7.94 6.99 7.75
N ARG A 80 -8.72 5.94 8.06
CA ARG A 80 -10.15 5.92 7.74
C ARG A 80 -10.92 6.98 8.52
N LYS A 81 -10.55 7.23 9.79
CA LYS A 81 -11.15 8.31 10.59
C LYS A 81 -10.84 9.67 9.95
N ALA A 82 -9.58 9.93 9.59
CA ALA A 82 -9.18 11.17 8.91
C ALA A 82 -9.96 11.37 7.60
N ARG A 83 -10.03 10.34 6.77
CA ARG A 83 -10.77 10.38 5.50
C ARG A 83 -12.27 10.65 5.68
N ARG A 84 -12.89 10.03 6.67
CA ARG A 84 -14.32 10.21 6.98
C ARG A 84 -14.63 11.58 7.58
N ALA A 85 -13.64 12.24 8.18
CA ALA A 85 -13.81 13.58 8.74
C ALA A 85 -13.90 14.66 7.64
N LEU A 86 -13.51 14.34 6.40
CA LEU A 86 -13.65 15.24 5.27
C LEU A 86 -15.14 15.49 4.97
N THR A 87 -15.51 16.76 4.84
CA THR A 87 -16.86 17.12 4.43
C THR A 87 -17.16 16.66 3.00
N ARG A 88 -18.43 16.54 2.65
CA ARG A 88 -18.85 16.20 1.29
C ARG A 88 -18.32 17.19 0.25
N SER A 89 -18.16 18.46 0.61
CA SER A 89 -17.59 19.47 -0.28
C SER A 89 -16.11 19.19 -0.53
N GLN A 90 -15.33 18.95 0.53
CA GLN A 90 -13.91 18.61 0.43
C GLN A 90 -13.70 17.33 -0.40
N GLN A 91 -14.52 16.29 -0.18
CA GLN A 91 -14.44 15.05 -0.95
C GLN A 91 -14.71 15.29 -2.44
N ARG A 92 -15.72 16.13 -2.78
CA ARG A 92 -16.02 16.47 -4.18
C ARG A 92 -14.92 17.29 -4.82
N GLU A 93 -14.34 18.23 -4.08
CA GLU A 93 -13.22 19.04 -4.56
C GLU A 93 -12.00 18.17 -4.82
N ALA A 94 -11.61 17.33 -3.87
CA ALA A 94 -10.51 16.38 -4.00
C ALA A 94 -10.70 15.47 -5.24
N ALA A 95 -11.92 14.98 -5.48
CA ALA A 95 -12.23 14.17 -6.65
C ALA A 95 -12.06 14.95 -7.96
N ARG A 96 -12.39 16.27 -7.97
CA ARG A 96 -12.17 17.15 -9.13
C ARG A 96 -10.66 17.38 -9.36
N ASP A 97 -9.90 17.56 -8.30
CA ASP A 97 -8.45 17.79 -8.39
C ASP A 97 -7.74 16.55 -8.96
N VAL A 98 -8.06 15.37 -8.43
CA VAL A 98 -7.56 14.10 -8.97
C VAL A 98 -7.98 13.94 -10.44
N TYR A 99 -9.22 14.28 -10.78
CA TYR A 99 -9.69 14.26 -12.17
C TYR A 99 -8.86 15.19 -13.06
N ARG A 100 -8.67 16.45 -12.67
CA ARG A 100 -7.91 17.44 -13.47
C ARG A 100 -6.47 16.96 -13.71
N GLN A 101 -5.84 16.40 -12.68
CA GLN A 101 -4.46 15.90 -12.79
C GLN A 101 -4.37 14.68 -13.70
N LEU A 102 -5.26 13.72 -13.54
CA LEU A 102 -5.13 12.41 -14.19
C LEU A 102 -5.72 12.41 -15.62
N ALA A 103 -6.80 13.13 -15.88
CA ALA A 103 -7.49 13.10 -17.18
C ALA A 103 -6.60 13.53 -18.34
N GLN A 104 -5.65 14.43 -18.11
CA GLN A 104 -4.71 14.91 -19.12
C GLN A 104 -3.37 14.18 -19.12
N HIS A 105 -3.10 13.38 -18.10
CA HIS A 105 -1.82 12.68 -17.97
C HIS A 105 -1.67 11.61 -19.05
N PRO A 106 -0.46 11.44 -19.64
CA PRO A 106 -0.24 10.46 -20.71
C PRO A 106 -0.64 9.03 -20.35
N LEU A 107 -0.45 8.59 -19.10
CA LEU A 107 -0.88 7.26 -18.65
C LEU A 107 -2.37 7.03 -18.85
N PHE A 108 -3.21 8.02 -18.51
CA PHE A 108 -4.66 7.92 -18.71
C PHE A 108 -5.02 8.09 -20.20
N ARG A 109 -4.38 9.05 -20.88
CA ARG A 109 -4.70 9.33 -22.29
C ARG A 109 -4.40 8.14 -23.20
N ARG A 110 -3.25 7.46 -23.01
CA ARG A 110 -2.81 6.32 -23.84
C ARG A 110 -3.51 5.01 -23.49
N ALA A 111 -4.00 4.86 -22.25
CA ALA A 111 -4.67 3.64 -21.83
C ALA A 111 -5.97 3.43 -22.61
N ARG A 112 -6.16 2.24 -23.20
CA ARG A 112 -7.38 1.83 -23.90
C ARG A 112 -8.32 1.03 -22.99
N HIS A 113 -7.74 0.25 -22.06
CA HIS A 113 -8.44 -0.60 -21.11
C HIS A 113 -8.16 -0.11 -19.69
N VAL A 114 -9.12 0.57 -19.07
CA VAL A 114 -8.94 1.23 -17.78
C VAL A 114 -9.88 0.61 -16.75
N SER A 115 -9.33 0.13 -15.64
CA SER A 115 -10.14 -0.26 -14.49
C SER A 115 -10.20 0.89 -13.49
N LEU A 116 -11.40 1.10 -12.95
CA LEU A 116 -11.69 2.02 -11.88
C LEU A 116 -12.43 1.26 -10.79
N TYR A 117 -12.94 1.96 -9.79
CA TYR A 117 -13.74 1.38 -8.71
C TYR A 117 -14.94 2.30 -8.41
N LEU A 118 -15.89 1.81 -7.64
CA LEU A 118 -16.96 2.64 -7.11
C LEU A 118 -16.61 3.01 -5.66
N PRO A 119 -16.64 4.30 -5.32
CA PRO A 119 -16.10 4.75 -4.04
C PRO A 119 -16.96 4.30 -2.87
N MET A 120 -16.31 3.95 -1.79
CA MET A 120 -16.92 3.60 -0.52
C MET A 120 -16.23 4.31 0.63
N ASP A 121 -16.93 4.46 1.75
CA ASP A 121 -16.32 4.87 3.01
C ASP A 121 -15.49 6.17 2.89
N GLY A 122 -15.93 7.11 2.04
CA GLY A 122 -15.26 8.39 1.82
C GLY A 122 -14.03 8.34 0.90
N GLU A 123 -13.85 7.28 0.13
CA GLU A 123 -12.76 7.19 -0.87
C GLU A 123 -12.89 8.28 -1.93
N ILE A 124 -11.77 8.63 -2.59
CA ILE A 124 -11.79 9.50 -3.77
C ILE A 124 -12.79 8.91 -4.79
N ASP A 125 -13.66 9.77 -5.29
CA ASP A 125 -14.69 9.36 -6.25
C ASP A 125 -14.14 9.41 -7.69
N PRO A 126 -13.88 8.27 -8.32
CA PRO A 126 -13.33 8.25 -9.67
C PRO A 126 -14.41 8.34 -10.77
N ARG A 127 -15.67 8.60 -10.44
CA ARG A 127 -16.76 8.61 -11.43
C ARG A 127 -16.59 9.69 -12.50
N LEU A 128 -15.92 10.82 -12.20
CA LEU A 128 -15.53 11.81 -13.22
C LEU A 128 -14.57 11.19 -14.24
N LEU A 129 -13.56 10.45 -13.78
CA LEU A 129 -12.62 9.72 -14.64
C LEU A 129 -13.32 8.60 -15.43
N LEU A 130 -14.27 7.91 -14.81
CA LEU A 130 -15.05 6.87 -15.48
C LEU A 130 -15.83 7.46 -16.66
N ARG A 131 -16.57 8.54 -16.42
CA ARG A 131 -17.32 9.21 -17.50
C ARG A 131 -16.40 9.73 -18.58
N GLU A 132 -15.28 10.32 -18.23
CA GLU A 132 -14.29 10.82 -19.18
C GLU A 132 -13.67 9.69 -20.02
N ALA A 133 -13.34 8.56 -19.38
CA ALA A 133 -12.84 7.38 -20.10
C ALA A 133 -13.86 6.89 -21.12
N GLN A 134 -15.14 6.79 -20.71
CA GLN A 134 -16.23 6.38 -21.59
C GLN A 134 -16.45 7.36 -22.73
N ARG A 135 -16.43 8.68 -22.43
CA ARG A 135 -16.56 9.74 -23.44
C ARG A 135 -15.45 9.67 -24.51
N ARG A 136 -14.24 9.25 -24.10
CA ARG A 136 -13.07 9.07 -25.00
C ARG A 136 -13.08 7.69 -25.68
N GLY A 137 -14.14 6.91 -25.57
CA GLY A 137 -14.25 5.59 -26.22
C GLY A 137 -13.40 4.50 -25.58
N LYS A 138 -12.85 4.74 -24.38
CA LYS A 138 -12.04 3.73 -23.69
C LYS A 138 -12.93 2.59 -23.15
N ALA A 139 -12.39 1.38 -23.13
CA ALA A 139 -13.04 0.25 -22.47
C ALA A 139 -12.83 0.38 -20.96
N THR A 140 -13.94 0.54 -20.23
CA THR A 140 -13.90 0.73 -18.78
C THR A 140 -14.33 -0.52 -18.05
N TYR A 141 -13.66 -0.81 -16.93
CA TYR A 141 -13.87 -2.03 -16.15
C TYR A 141 -14.02 -1.69 -14.67
N LEU A 142 -14.86 -2.48 -13.99
CA LEU A 142 -14.95 -2.44 -12.52
C LEU A 142 -14.54 -3.81 -11.97
N PRO A 143 -13.86 -3.82 -10.81
CA PRO A 143 -13.59 -5.08 -10.14
C PRO A 143 -14.89 -5.69 -9.63
N VAL A 144 -15.09 -6.96 -9.92
CA VAL A 144 -16.21 -7.75 -9.40
C VAL A 144 -15.65 -8.96 -8.65
N LEU A 145 -16.30 -9.34 -7.58
CA LEU A 145 -15.86 -10.49 -6.80
C LEU A 145 -16.09 -11.76 -7.60
N ASN A 146 -15.06 -12.60 -7.66
CA ASN A 146 -15.19 -13.90 -8.31
C ASN A 146 -16.17 -14.78 -7.52
N ALA A 147 -16.99 -15.53 -8.23
CA ALA A 147 -17.91 -16.48 -7.59
C ALA A 147 -17.11 -17.56 -6.83
N TRP A 148 -16.03 -18.03 -7.42
CA TRP A 148 -15.10 -19.00 -6.83
C TRP A 148 -13.73 -18.88 -7.48
N PRO A 149 -12.62 -18.81 -6.71
CA PRO A 149 -12.61 -18.57 -5.26
C PRO A 149 -13.03 -17.14 -4.91
N ARG A 150 -13.78 -16.97 -3.83
CA ARG A 150 -14.32 -15.67 -3.37
C ARG A 150 -13.24 -14.70 -2.85
N THR A 151 -11.98 -15.08 -3.00
CA THR A 151 -10.82 -14.28 -2.55
C THR A 151 -10.18 -13.49 -3.69
N ARG A 152 -10.62 -13.72 -4.93
CA ARG A 152 -10.08 -13.04 -6.12
C ARG A 152 -11.12 -12.14 -6.77
N MET A 153 -10.63 -11.23 -7.59
CA MET A 153 -11.46 -10.34 -8.41
C MET A 153 -11.20 -10.61 -9.88
N VAL A 154 -12.23 -10.40 -10.68
CA VAL A 154 -12.13 -10.26 -12.12
C VAL A 154 -12.58 -8.84 -12.49
N PHE A 155 -12.26 -8.40 -13.68
CA PHE A 155 -12.53 -7.04 -14.12
C PHE A 155 -13.58 -7.09 -15.22
N GLN A 156 -14.78 -6.64 -14.91
CA GLN A 156 -15.89 -6.70 -15.84
C GLN A 156 -16.10 -5.37 -16.55
N ARG A 157 -16.21 -5.43 -17.88
CA ARG A 157 -16.47 -4.25 -18.70
C ARG A 157 -17.83 -3.66 -18.34
N VAL A 158 -17.85 -2.34 -18.21
CA VAL A 158 -19.09 -1.58 -17.94
C VAL A 158 -19.29 -0.50 -19.00
N ARG A 159 -20.55 -0.24 -19.32
CA ARG A 159 -20.97 0.78 -20.31
C ARG A 159 -21.81 1.85 -19.60
N PRO A 160 -21.95 3.04 -20.20
CA PRO A 160 -22.90 4.02 -19.69
C PRO A 160 -24.30 3.44 -19.57
N GLY A 161 -25.01 3.77 -18.50
CA GLY A 161 -26.37 3.29 -18.27
C GLY A 161 -26.50 1.87 -17.73
N GLU A 162 -25.38 1.17 -17.50
CA GLU A 162 -25.45 -0.20 -16.97
C GLU A 162 -25.96 -0.22 -15.54
N LYS A 163 -26.88 -1.14 -15.24
CA LYS A 163 -27.46 -1.29 -13.89
C LYS A 163 -26.50 -2.00 -12.97
N PHE A 164 -26.50 -1.57 -11.70
CA PHE A 164 -25.68 -2.15 -10.64
C PHE A 164 -26.57 -2.73 -9.55
N ILE A 165 -26.11 -3.82 -8.95
CA ILE A 165 -26.75 -4.46 -7.80
C ILE A 165 -25.75 -4.48 -6.63
N PRO A 166 -26.21 -4.36 -5.37
CA PRO A 166 -25.30 -4.46 -4.22
C PRO A 166 -24.75 -5.87 -4.08
N ASN A 167 -23.43 -5.98 -3.89
CA ASN A 167 -22.79 -7.24 -3.54
C ASN A 167 -22.89 -7.52 -2.03
N ARG A 168 -22.24 -8.59 -1.54
CA ARG A 168 -22.24 -8.99 -0.12
C ARG A 168 -21.62 -7.93 0.83
N PHE A 169 -20.86 -6.98 0.31
CA PHE A 169 -20.31 -5.86 1.05
C PHE A 169 -21.11 -4.57 0.86
N ARG A 170 -22.31 -4.67 0.24
CA ARG A 170 -23.18 -3.54 -0.14
C ARG A 170 -22.52 -2.57 -1.13
N ILE A 171 -21.48 -3.03 -1.84
CA ILE A 171 -20.86 -2.26 -2.93
C ILE A 171 -21.66 -2.51 -4.20
N PRO A 172 -22.07 -1.46 -4.92
CA PRO A 172 -22.72 -1.67 -6.21
C PRO A 172 -21.76 -2.39 -7.18
N GLU A 173 -22.24 -3.48 -7.78
CA GLU A 173 -21.49 -4.23 -8.80
C GLU A 173 -22.37 -4.41 -10.03
N PRO A 174 -21.79 -4.45 -11.24
CA PRO A 174 -22.56 -4.81 -12.43
C PRO A 174 -23.02 -6.28 -12.33
N LEU A 175 -24.17 -6.58 -12.91
CA LEU A 175 -24.60 -7.98 -13.04
C LEU A 175 -23.49 -8.81 -13.67
N ILE A 176 -23.17 -9.93 -13.03
CA ILE A 176 -22.04 -10.76 -13.45
C ILE A 176 -22.29 -11.32 -14.85
N ASN A 177 -21.38 -11.05 -15.77
CA ASN A 177 -21.40 -11.52 -17.14
C ASN A 177 -20.00 -11.94 -17.55
N ARG A 178 -19.78 -13.26 -17.65
CA ARG A 178 -18.44 -13.81 -17.95
C ARG A 178 -17.89 -13.36 -19.30
N ALA A 179 -18.74 -13.17 -20.29
CA ALA A 179 -18.34 -12.68 -21.63
C ALA A 179 -17.78 -11.25 -21.60
N LYS A 180 -18.14 -10.45 -20.59
CA LYS A 180 -17.65 -9.08 -20.41
C LYS A 180 -16.40 -9.02 -19.51
N GLN A 181 -15.92 -10.15 -18.98
CA GLN A 181 -14.81 -10.19 -18.03
C GLN A 181 -13.47 -10.19 -18.74
N ARG A 182 -12.48 -9.58 -18.09
CA ARG A 182 -11.12 -9.52 -18.57
C ARG A 182 -10.15 -9.76 -17.40
N HIS A 183 -9.08 -10.45 -17.68
CA HIS A 183 -8.00 -10.63 -16.70
C HIS A 183 -7.26 -9.31 -16.49
N VAL A 184 -6.79 -9.08 -15.28
CA VAL A 184 -6.11 -7.83 -14.92
C VAL A 184 -4.87 -7.57 -15.79
N TRP A 185 -4.13 -8.62 -16.19
CA TRP A 185 -2.94 -8.47 -17.05
C TRP A 185 -3.26 -7.94 -18.46
N ALA A 186 -4.51 -7.99 -18.87
CA ALA A 186 -4.94 -7.47 -20.18
C ALA A 186 -5.50 -6.04 -20.08
N LEU A 187 -5.36 -5.39 -18.92
CA LEU A 187 -5.68 -3.97 -18.74
C LEU A 187 -4.42 -3.12 -18.96
N ASP A 188 -4.62 -1.85 -19.30
CA ASP A 188 -3.51 -0.89 -19.45
C ASP A 188 -3.26 -0.12 -18.15
N LEU A 189 -4.36 0.25 -17.48
CA LEU A 189 -4.32 1.09 -16.27
C LEU A 189 -5.34 0.59 -15.26
N VAL A 190 -4.90 0.43 -14.03
CA VAL A 190 -5.78 0.08 -12.90
C VAL A 190 -5.70 1.19 -11.86
N LEU A 191 -6.80 1.90 -11.68
CA LEU A 191 -6.97 2.91 -10.63
C LEU A 191 -7.56 2.21 -9.42
N MET A 192 -6.89 2.31 -8.26
CA MET A 192 -7.21 1.50 -7.08
C MET A 192 -7.52 2.38 -5.87
N PRO A 193 -8.54 2.00 -5.06
CA PRO A 193 -8.73 2.64 -3.76
C PRO A 193 -7.68 2.15 -2.77
N LEU A 194 -7.40 2.99 -1.77
CA LEU A 194 -6.50 2.62 -0.68
C LEU A 194 -6.88 3.34 0.61
N VAL A 195 -6.41 2.82 1.72
CA VAL A 195 -6.60 3.44 3.05
C VAL A 195 -5.43 4.36 3.38
N GLY A 196 -4.21 4.00 2.97
CA GLY A 196 -3.02 4.81 3.17
C GLY A 196 -1.98 4.53 2.10
N PHE A 197 -1.06 5.49 1.90
CA PHE A 197 0.03 5.37 0.92
C PHE A 197 1.27 6.13 1.42
N ASP A 198 2.41 5.78 0.84
CA ASP A 198 3.67 6.48 1.06
C ASP A 198 4.32 6.89 -0.28
N ASN A 199 5.44 7.57 -0.21
CA ASN A 199 6.17 8.04 -1.39
C ASN A 199 6.93 6.91 -2.12
N GLU A 200 7.05 5.73 -1.51
CA GLU A 200 7.79 4.59 -2.07
C GLU A 200 6.90 3.60 -2.83
N GLY A 201 5.63 3.95 -3.06
CA GLY A 201 4.66 3.08 -3.73
C GLY A 201 4.01 2.07 -2.80
N GLY A 202 4.27 2.17 -1.51
CA GLY A 202 3.58 1.38 -0.51
C GLY A 202 2.10 1.75 -0.44
N ARG A 203 1.25 0.74 -0.24
CA ARG A 203 -0.17 1.00 -0.04
C ARG A 203 -0.72 0.15 1.09
N LEU A 204 -1.62 0.75 1.83
CA LEU A 204 -2.39 0.09 2.87
C LEU A 204 -3.83 -0.07 2.37
N GLY A 205 -4.25 -1.31 2.13
CA GLY A 205 -5.63 -1.61 1.74
C GLY A 205 -6.54 -1.84 2.95
N MET A 206 -7.80 -2.20 2.67
CA MET A 206 -8.82 -2.48 3.69
C MET A 206 -8.56 -3.76 4.50
N GLY A 207 -7.59 -4.60 4.09
CA GLY A 207 -7.24 -5.83 4.79
C GLY A 207 -7.77 -7.11 4.15
N GLY A 208 -8.64 -7.01 3.17
CA GLY A 208 -9.18 -8.17 2.46
C GLY A 208 -8.22 -8.82 1.45
N GLY A 209 -7.14 -8.16 1.07
CA GLY A 209 -6.11 -8.67 0.16
C GLY A 209 -6.58 -8.99 -1.26
N PHE A 210 -7.74 -8.48 -1.68
CA PHE A 210 -8.30 -8.80 -2.99
C PHE A 210 -7.40 -8.38 -4.15
N TYR A 211 -6.88 -7.14 -4.08
CA TYR A 211 -5.96 -6.63 -5.11
C TYR A 211 -4.66 -7.41 -5.11
N ASP A 212 -4.07 -7.66 -3.94
CA ASP A 212 -2.78 -8.36 -3.84
C ASP A 212 -2.87 -9.78 -4.44
N ARG A 213 -3.92 -10.52 -4.12
CA ARG A 213 -4.13 -11.85 -4.69
C ARG A 213 -4.40 -11.82 -6.19
N SER A 214 -5.11 -10.80 -6.67
CA SER A 214 -5.41 -10.67 -8.12
C SER A 214 -4.19 -10.22 -8.92
N LEU A 215 -3.27 -9.50 -8.28
CA LEU A 215 -2.06 -8.94 -8.89
C LEU A 215 -0.80 -9.75 -8.57
N ALA A 216 -0.90 -10.83 -7.79
CA ALA A 216 0.25 -11.62 -7.33
C ALA A 216 1.15 -12.12 -8.48
N TYR A 217 0.59 -12.30 -9.69
CA TYR A 217 1.37 -12.72 -10.87
C TYR A 217 2.45 -11.71 -11.26
N LEU A 218 2.27 -10.42 -10.90
CA LEU A 218 3.25 -9.37 -11.22
C LEU A 218 4.60 -9.62 -10.53
N ALA A 219 4.58 -10.19 -9.34
CA ALA A 219 5.81 -10.54 -8.63
C ALA A 219 6.65 -11.59 -9.39
N ARG A 220 5.99 -12.44 -10.21
CA ARG A 220 6.64 -13.50 -10.99
C ARG A 220 7.00 -13.06 -12.42
N ARG A 221 6.42 -11.97 -12.92
CA ARG A 221 6.55 -11.52 -14.32
C ARG A 221 7.17 -10.12 -14.38
N LYS A 222 8.41 -9.99 -13.95
CA LYS A 222 9.15 -8.72 -13.86
C LYS A 222 9.25 -7.96 -15.20
N ALA A 223 9.22 -8.69 -16.32
CA ALA A 223 9.27 -8.08 -17.67
C ALA A 223 7.93 -7.44 -18.11
N TRP A 224 6.84 -7.70 -17.41
CA TRP A 224 5.52 -7.18 -17.80
C TRP A 224 5.31 -5.78 -17.22
N ARG A 225 5.22 -4.80 -18.11
CA ARG A 225 4.99 -3.39 -17.75
C ARG A 225 3.49 -3.03 -17.58
N LYS A 226 2.58 -3.97 -17.85
CA LYS A 226 1.14 -3.75 -17.74
C LYS A 226 0.48 -4.68 -16.73
N PRO A 227 -0.57 -4.22 -16.08
CA PRO A 227 -1.11 -2.85 -16.10
C PRO A 227 -0.25 -1.89 -15.25
N VAL A 228 -0.35 -0.60 -15.54
CA VAL A 228 0.12 0.44 -14.61
C VAL A 228 -0.87 0.50 -13.45
N LEU A 229 -0.37 0.46 -12.23
CA LEU A 229 -1.17 0.49 -11.00
C LEU A 229 -1.04 1.87 -10.35
N LEU A 230 -2.13 2.61 -10.28
CA LEU A 230 -2.17 3.91 -9.62
C LEU A 230 -3.18 3.90 -8.47
N GLY A 231 -2.76 4.36 -7.31
CA GLY A 231 -3.65 4.63 -6.18
C GLY A 231 -4.35 5.97 -6.33
N LEU A 232 -5.60 6.04 -5.89
CA LEU A 232 -6.29 7.32 -5.74
C LEU A 232 -6.58 7.53 -4.25
N ALA A 233 -6.18 8.68 -3.71
CA ALA A 233 -6.25 8.94 -2.28
C ALA A 233 -6.51 10.42 -1.98
N HIS A 234 -7.04 10.71 -0.80
CA HIS A 234 -6.97 12.04 -0.22
C HIS A 234 -5.59 12.24 0.41
N GLU A 235 -5.08 13.47 0.40
CA GLU A 235 -3.79 13.78 0.99
C GLU A 235 -3.68 13.35 2.47
N CYS A 236 -4.77 13.43 3.21
CA CYS A 236 -4.82 13.00 4.62
C CYS A 236 -4.57 11.49 4.82
N GLN A 237 -4.47 10.73 3.74
CA GLN A 237 -4.15 9.29 3.77
C GLN A 237 -2.66 9.02 3.55
N LYS A 238 -1.86 10.06 3.33
CA LYS A 238 -0.42 9.96 3.17
C LYS A 238 0.26 9.70 4.52
N VAL A 239 1.24 8.82 4.52
CA VAL A 239 2.12 8.55 5.67
C VAL A 239 3.56 8.55 5.19
N ASP A 240 4.50 8.72 6.11
CA ASP A 240 5.92 8.78 5.77
C ASP A 240 6.39 7.44 5.18
N ARG A 241 6.04 6.33 5.83
CA ARG A 241 6.44 4.99 5.38
C ARG A 241 5.46 3.93 5.86
N LEU A 242 5.18 2.98 4.98
CA LEU A 242 4.36 1.80 5.28
C LEU A 242 5.25 0.58 5.40
N ALA A 243 5.04 -0.19 6.47
CA ALA A 243 5.67 -1.51 6.57
C ALA A 243 5.06 -2.41 5.48
N GLN A 244 5.89 -2.80 4.50
CA GLN A 244 5.47 -3.64 3.39
C GLN A 244 5.62 -5.12 3.78
N ALA A 245 4.63 -5.92 3.44
CA ALA A 245 4.72 -7.38 3.53
C ALA A 245 5.17 -7.95 2.17
N SER A 246 5.76 -9.14 2.18
CA SER A 246 6.30 -9.76 0.97
C SER A 246 5.26 -10.03 -0.13
N TRP A 247 3.99 -10.07 0.24
CA TRP A 247 2.89 -10.26 -0.70
C TRP A 247 2.23 -8.95 -1.18
N ASP A 248 2.59 -7.80 -0.60
CA ASP A 248 2.04 -6.52 -1.03
C ASP A 248 2.59 -6.17 -2.42
N VAL A 249 1.71 -5.85 -3.35
CA VAL A 249 2.10 -5.44 -4.71
C VAL A 249 2.24 -3.92 -4.73
N PRO A 250 3.45 -3.39 -4.97
CA PRO A 250 3.64 -1.94 -4.95
C PRO A 250 2.93 -1.25 -6.12
N LEU A 251 2.60 0.02 -5.92
CA LEU A 251 2.04 0.88 -6.96
C LEU A 251 3.17 1.55 -7.75
N GLN A 252 2.92 1.87 -9.02
CA GLN A 252 3.76 2.78 -9.78
C GLN A 252 3.56 4.24 -9.35
N GLY A 253 2.50 4.51 -8.61
CA GLY A 253 2.29 5.82 -8.02
C GLY A 253 0.91 5.96 -7.37
N THR A 254 0.74 7.06 -6.68
CA THR A 254 -0.54 7.50 -6.11
C THR A 254 -0.82 8.93 -6.56
N VAL A 255 -2.07 9.22 -6.85
CA VAL A 255 -2.55 10.57 -7.17
C VAL A 255 -3.46 11.01 -6.02
N SER A 256 -3.10 12.11 -5.36
CA SER A 256 -3.95 12.73 -4.35
C SER A 256 -4.52 14.05 -4.87
N ASP A 257 -5.36 14.67 -4.06
CA ASP A 257 -5.86 16.04 -4.32
C ASP A 257 -4.72 17.07 -4.34
N LYS A 258 -3.55 16.76 -3.76
CA LYS A 258 -2.41 17.69 -3.71
C LYS A 258 -1.34 17.40 -4.77
N GLY A 259 -1.32 16.21 -5.37
CA GLY A 259 -0.30 15.93 -6.39
C GLY A 259 -0.07 14.46 -6.68
N TRP A 260 1.01 14.23 -7.41
CA TRP A 260 1.47 12.92 -7.84
C TRP A 260 2.61 12.44 -6.95
N TYR A 261 2.56 11.19 -6.58
CA TYR A 261 3.58 10.47 -5.83
C TYR A 261 4.00 9.27 -6.68
N LEU A 262 4.93 9.50 -7.61
CA LEU A 262 5.40 8.45 -8.54
C LEU A 262 6.61 7.75 -7.94
N THR A 263 6.64 6.42 -8.04
CA THR A 263 7.84 5.65 -7.76
C THR A 263 8.79 5.67 -8.96
N GLN A 264 10.07 5.42 -8.74
CA GLN A 264 11.12 5.51 -9.78
C GLN A 264 10.99 4.44 -10.89
N ILE A 265 9.88 3.70 -10.94
CA ILE A 265 9.72 2.53 -11.85
C ILE A 265 8.96 2.88 -13.15
N LEU A 266 8.67 4.15 -13.40
CA LEU A 266 7.98 4.56 -14.66
C LEU A 266 8.96 4.98 -15.74
#